data_531eba56dd33e1015b4e95b7397c7183
#
_entry.id   531eba56dd33e1015b4e95b7397c7183
#
_cell.length_a   1.000
_cell.length_b   1.000
_cell.length_c   1.000
_cell.angle_alpha   90.00
_cell.angle_beta   90.00
_cell.angle_gamma   90.00
#
_symmetry.space_group_name_H-M   'P 1'
#
loop_
_entity.id
_entity.type
_entity.pdbx_description
1 polymer ?
#
loop_
_entity_poly.entity_id
_entity_poly.type
_entity_poly.pdbx_seq_one_letter_code
_entity_poly.pdbx_strand_id
1 'polypeptide(L)'
;GSAPDGTQILSPATVGYMTGRRLSADIQKSFTAGFDLKGFSYGNLLRIGVDEGLCDTLMSPGEYGWDGWLGPYFANLPVKSASILIAIQRTESGTYDLTRRIRNIVLAEL
;
A
#
# COMPACT_ATOMS: atom_id res chain seq x y z
N GLY A 1 -1.83 4.10 15.17
CA GLY A 1 -2.61 3.03 15.75
C GLY A 1 -3.72 3.49 16.67
N SER A 2 -4.28 4.70 16.47
CA SER A 2 -5.36 5.22 17.32
C SER A 2 -6.66 5.35 16.52
N ALA A 3 -7.80 5.16 17.21
CA ALA A 3 -9.12 5.46 16.70
C ALA A 3 -9.35 6.99 16.65
N PRO A 4 -10.41 7.48 15.92
CA PRO A 4 -10.70 8.90 15.83
C PRO A 4 -10.98 9.59 17.16
N ASP A 5 -11.45 8.87 18.17
CA ASP A 5 -11.68 9.35 19.53
C ASP A 5 -10.40 9.43 20.41
N GLY A 6 -9.24 9.09 19.82
CA GLY A 6 -7.96 9.06 20.50
C GLY A 6 -7.62 7.74 21.21
N THR A 7 -8.54 6.79 21.24
CA THR A 7 -8.30 5.46 21.84
C THR A 7 -7.15 4.76 21.10
N GLN A 8 -6.11 4.38 21.82
CA GLN A 8 -4.99 3.66 21.24
C GLN A 8 -5.35 2.18 21.04
N ILE A 9 -5.43 1.74 19.77
CA ILE A 9 -5.73 0.35 19.39
C ILE A 9 -4.44 -0.46 19.28
N LEU A 10 -3.42 0.11 18.62
CA LEU A 10 -2.10 -0.50 18.44
C LEU A 10 -1.00 0.45 18.88
N SER A 11 0.02 -0.07 19.54
CA SER A 11 1.19 0.74 19.89
C SER A 11 1.91 1.23 18.63
N PRO A 12 2.60 2.38 18.67
CA PRO A 12 3.45 2.83 17.54
C PRO A 12 4.48 1.78 17.13
N ALA A 13 5.04 1.04 18.09
CA ALA A 13 5.99 -0.05 17.81
C ALA A 13 5.34 -1.19 17.03
N THR A 14 4.10 -1.56 17.37
CA THR A 14 3.35 -2.59 16.64
C THR A 14 3.05 -2.13 15.21
N VAL A 15 2.60 -0.88 15.03
CA VAL A 15 2.36 -0.31 13.70
C VAL A 15 3.67 -0.32 12.88
N GLY A 16 4.77 0.16 13.44
CA GLY A 16 6.08 0.15 12.78
C GLY A 16 6.56 -1.26 12.42
N TYR A 17 6.27 -2.25 13.28
CA TYR A 17 6.56 -3.65 12.98
C TYR A 17 5.72 -4.16 11.78
N MET A 18 4.44 -3.88 11.75
CA MET A 18 3.52 -4.33 10.69
C MET A 18 3.82 -3.68 9.35
N THR A 19 4.19 -2.38 9.36
CA THR A 19 4.47 -1.59 8.16
C THR A 19 5.95 -1.60 7.76
N GLY A 20 6.80 -2.35 8.45
CA GLY A 20 8.20 -2.52 8.10
C GLY A 20 8.40 -3.60 7.03
N ARG A 21 9.38 -3.40 6.15
CA ARG A 21 9.80 -4.40 5.15
C ARG A 21 10.28 -5.69 5.83
N ARG A 22 9.75 -6.85 5.40
CA ARG A 22 10.03 -8.15 6.01
C ARG A 22 10.59 -9.19 5.03
N LEU A 23 10.62 -8.90 3.74
CA LEU A 23 11.12 -9.85 2.75
C LEU A 23 12.65 -9.86 2.69
N SER A 24 13.23 -11.05 2.59
CA SER A 24 14.62 -11.21 2.16
C SER A 24 14.78 -10.77 0.70
N ALA A 25 16.02 -10.54 0.26
CA ALA A 25 16.29 -10.08 -1.11
C ALA A 25 15.72 -11.02 -2.19
N ASP A 26 15.81 -12.34 -1.97
CA ASP A 26 15.34 -13.33 -2.94
C ASP A 26 13.81 -13.41 -2.97
N ILE A 27 13.16 -13.37 -1.80
CA ILE A 27 11.69 -13.32 -1.72
C ILE A 27 11.17 -12.01 -2.29
N GLN A 28 11.87 -10.89 -2.09
CA GLN A 28 11.52 -9.61 -2.70
C GLN A 28 11.49 -9.67 -4.22
N LYS A 29 12.46 -10.33 -4.86
CA LYS A 29 12.46 -10.51 -6.32
C LYS A 29 11.24 -11.28 -6.79
N SER A 30 10.91 -12.39 -6.11
CA SER A 30 9.74 -13.21 -6.44
C SER A 30 8.43 -12.44 -6.21
N PHE A 31 8.33 -11.67 -5.14
CA PHE A 31 7.17 -10.83 -4.84
C PHE A 31 6.96 -9.77 -5.93
N THR A 32 8.01 -9.04 -6.30
CA THR A 32 7.95 -8.00 -7.34
C THR A 32 7.52 -8.59 -8.69
N ALA A 33 8.11 -9.72 -9.09
CA ALA A 33 7.79 -10.37 -10.35
C ALA A 33 6.37 -10.97 -10.37
N GLY A 34 5.94 -11.58 -9.26
CA GLY A 34 4.65 -12.27 -9.19
C GLY A 34 3.45 -11.35 -9.12
N PHE A 35 3.61 -10.14 -8.55
CA PHE A 35 2.52 -9.17 -8.37
C PHE A 35 2.66 -7.91 -9.22
N ASP A 36 3.70 -7.80 -10.04
CA ASP A 36 4.02 -6.57 -10.80
C ASP A 36 4.01 -5.30 -9.91
N LEU A 37 4.63 -5.42 -8.73
CA LEU A 37 4.67 -4.39 -7.69
C LEU A 37 6.09 -3.83 -7.52
N LYS A 38 6.63 -3.23 -8.57
CA LYS A 38 7.92 -2.54 -8.51
C LYS A 38 7.84 -1.38 -7.52
N GLY A 39 8.90 -1.19 -6.72
CA GLY A 39 8.96 -0.17 -5.68
C GLY A 39 8.22 -0.52 -4.39
N PHE A 40 7.50 -1.65 -4.37
CA PHE A 40 6.81 -2.13 -3.17
C PHE A 40 7.48 -3.37 -2.58
N SER A 41 7.25 -3.56 -1.29
CA SER A 41 7.63 -4.74 -0.52
C SER A 41 6.41 -5.26 0.26
N TYR A 42 6.62 -6.26 1.10
CA TYR A 42 5.59 -6.85 1.94
C TYR A 42 6.02 -6.85 3.41
N GLY A 43 5.12 -6.40 4.28
CA GLY A 43 5.24 -6.49 5.72
C GLY A 43 4.35 -7.61 6.28
N ASN A 44 3.75 -7.37 7.42
CA ASN A 44 2.76 -8.29 7.96
C ASN A 44 1.38 -7.99 7.35
N LEU A 45 0.96 -8.79 6.39
CA LEU A 45 -0.32 -8.71 5.67
C LEU A 45 -0.53 -7.41 4.86
N LEU A 46 0.52 -6.61 4.67
CA LEU A 46 0.43 -5.31 4.00
C LEU A 46 1.49 -5.19 2.91
N ARG A 47 1.09 -4.65 1.77
CA ARG A 47 2.00 -4.06 0.79
C ARG A 47 2.54 -2.77 1.35
N ILE A 48 3.83 -2.50 1.15
CA ILE A 48 4.53 -1.34 1.70
C ILE A 48 5.30 -0.65 0.58
N GLY A 49 5.14 0.65 0.43
CA GLY A 49 5.94 1.49 -0.47
C GLY A 49 7.34 1.68 0.10
N VAL A 50 8.37 1.27 -0.65
CA VAL A 50 9.77 1.28 -0.20
C VAL A 50 10.72 2.04 -1.11
N ASP A 51 10.40 2.17 -2.39
CA ASP A 51 11.24 2.85 -3.37
C ASP A 51 10.38 3.46 -4.48
N GLU A 52 10.12 4.76 -4.37
CA GLU A 52 9.33 5.51 -5.34
C GLU A 52 9.98 5.59 -6.72
N GLY A 53 11.31 5.53 -6.79
CA GLY A 53 12.07 5.57 -8.03
C GLY A 53 11.90 4.32 -8.91
N LEU A 54 11.40 3.23 -8.33
CA LEU A 54 11.10 1.99 -9.06
C LEU A 54 9.63 1.82 -9.43
N CYS A 55 8.74 2.67 -8.90
CA CYS A 55 7.32 2.53 -9.12
C CYS A 55 6.88 2.96 -10.52
N ASP A 56 5.96 2.22 -11.10
CA ASP A 56 5.28 2.60 -12.36
C ASP A 56 4.11 3.58 -12.12
N THR A 57 3.86 3.95 -10.86
CA THR A 57 2.80 4.87 -10.42
C THR A 57 3.33 5.83 -9.38
N LEU A 58 2.66 6.94 -9.16
CA LEU A 58 2.96 7.79 -8.02
C LEU A 58 2.86 6.99 -6.73
N MET A 59 3.76 7.23 -5.79
CA MET A 59 3.80 6.61 -4.47
C MET A 59 4.04 7.66 -3.40
N SER A 60 3.41 7.48 -2.24
CA SER A 60 3.74 8.24 -1.04
C SER A 60 4.74 7.44 -0.20
N PRO A 61 5.89 8.02 0.21
CA PRO A 61 6.85 7.30 1.02
C PRO A 61 6.21 6.67 2.27
N GLY A 62 6.49 5.39 2.49
CA GLY A 62 5.96 4.66 3.63
C GLY A 62 4.47 4.34 3.56
N GLU A 63 3.83 4.50 2.40
CA GLU A 63 2.45 4.04 2.24
C GLU A 63 2.33 2.54 2.48
N TYR A 64 1.18 2.13 3.01
CA TYR A 64 0.89 0.72 3.22
C TYR A 64 -0.59 0.42 2.98
N GLY A 65 -0.88 -0.77 2.51
CA GLY A 65 -2.24 -1.17 2.17
C GLY A 65 -2.30 -2.55 1.55
N TRP A 66 -3.39 -2.86 0.92
CA TRP A 66 -3.57 -4.07 0.13
C TRP A 66 -4.68 -3.91 -0.90
N ASP A 67 -4.74 -4.88 -1.81
CA ASP A 67 -5.77 -4.98 -2.85
C ASP A 67 -6.37 -6.38 -2.86
N GLY A 68 -7.66 -6.45 -3.06
CA GLY A 68 -8.40 -7.70 -3.13
C GLY A 68 -8.60 -8.19 -4.57
N TRP A 69 -8.72 -9.50 -4.74
CA TRP A 69 -8.96 -10.17 -6.01
C TRP A 69 -10.19 -9.62 -6.78
N LEU A 70 -11.22 -9.18 -6.04
CA LEU A 70 -12.45 -8.62 -6.62
C LEU A 70 -12.39 -7.09 -6.78
N GLY A 71 -11.22 -6.50 -6.72
CA GLY A 71 -11.02 -5.09 -7.00
C GLY A 71 -11.04 -4.11 -5.83
N PRO A 72 -11.42 -4.48 -4.59
CA PRO A 72 -11.28 -3.55 -3.49
C PRO A 72 -9.79 -3.21 -3.29
N TYR A 73 -9.54 -1.99 -2.90
CA TYR A 73 -8.20 -1.49 -2.67
C TYR A 73 -8.18 -0.52 -1.50
N PHE A 74 -7.16 -0.58 -0.67
CA PHE A 74 -6.90 0.48 0.28
C PHE A 74 -5.40 0.80 0.35
N ALA A 75 -5.11 2.06 0.61
CA ALA A 75 -3.78 2.54 0.96
C ALA A 75 -3.88 3.64 2.03
N ASN A 76 -3.06 3.53 3.05
CA ASN A 76 -2.81 4.59 4.00
C ASN A 76 -1.54 5.34 3.58
N LEU A 77 -1.59 6.65 3.62
CA LEU A 77 -0.54 7.57 3.17
C LEU A 77 -0.08 8.40 4.38
N PRO A 78 0.79 7.86 5.26
CA PRO A 78 1.11 8.51 6.54
C PRO A 78 1.67 9.92 6.38
N VAL A 79 2.55 10.13 5.39
CA VAL A 79 3.18 11.44 5.13
C VAL A 79 2.14 12.49 4.69
N LYS A 80 1.08 12.05 4.03
CA LYS A 80 0.00 12.92 3.54
C LYS A 80 -1.18 13.02 4.51
N SER A 81 -1.15 12.27 5.62
CA SER A 81 -2.27 12.15 6.56
C SER A 81 -3.60 11.80 5.87
N ALA A 82 -3.54 10.95 4.85
CA ALA A 82 -4.66 10.59 4.00
C ALA A 82 -4.78 9.07 3.82
N SER A 83 -5.93 8.62 3.36
CA SER A 83 -6.17 7.22 2.97
C SER A 83 -6.96 7.16 1.67
N ILE A 84 -6.64 6.17 0.84
CA ILE A 84 -7.39 5.86 -0.37
C ILE A 84 -8.16 4.57 -0.12
N LEU A 85 -9.48 4.58 -0.34
CA LEU A 85 -10.31 3.39 -0.30
C LEU A 85 -11.12 3.32 -1.60
N ILE A 86 -10.98 2.20 -2.31
CA ILE A 86 -11.74 1.90 -3.52
C ILE A 86 -12.59 0.66 -3.24
N ALA A 87 -13.91 0.82 -3.22
CA ALA A 87 -14.86 -0.25 -2.97
C ALA A 87 -15.58 -0.61 -4.27
N ILE A 88 -15.05 -1.59 -4.98
CA ILE A 88 -15.65 -2.13 -6.22
C ILE A 88 -15.69 -3.65 -6.15
N GLN A 89 -16.56 -4.25 -6.97
CA GLN A 89 -16.61 -5.70 -7.15
C GLN A 89 -16.38 -6.01 -8.63
N ARG A 90 -15.12 -6.18 -8.98
CA ARG A 90 -14.67 -6.50 -10.33
C ARG A 90 -13.36 -7.26 -10.26
N THR A 91 -13.29 -8.41 -10.91
CA THR A 91 -12.05 -9.19 -11.01
C THR A 91 -10.96 -8.42 -11.77
N GLU A 92 -9.71 -8.70 -11.43
CA GLU A 92 -8.53 -8.20 -12.14
C GLU A 92 -8.38 -6.67 -12.17
N SER A 93 -8.90 -5.95 -11.18
CA SER A 93 -8.87 -4.48 -11.16
C SER A 93 -8.08 -3.88 -9.98
N GLY A 94 -7.72 -4.65 -8.97
CA GLY A 94 -7.09 -4.14 -7.75
C GLY A 94 -5.76 -3.43 -7.99
N THR A 95 -4.75 -4.11 -8.50
CA THR A 95 -3.42 -3.53 -8.79
C THR A 95 -3.27 -3.00 -10.22
N TYR A 96 -4.30 -3.15 -11.04
CA TYR A 96 -4.25 -2.84 -12.47
C TYR A 96 -4.83 -1.46 -12.82
N ASP A 97 -5.00 -1.21 -14.10
CA ASP A 97 -5.26 0.10 -14.70
C ASP A 97 -6.15 1.06 -13.91
N LEU A 98 -7.32 0.61 -13.45
CA LEU A 98 -8.27 1.51 -12.78
C LEU A 98 -7.70 2.03 -11.46
N THR A 99 -7.19 1.11 -10.63
CA THR A 99 -6.63 1.48 -9.33
C THR A 99 -5.39 2.34 -9.49
N ARG A 100 -4.50 2.03 -10.43
CA ARG A 100 -3.30 2.82 -10.73
C ARG A 100 -3.66 4.23 -11.18
N ARG A 101 -4.66 4.40 -12.05
CA ARG A 101 -5.14 5.71 -12.49
C ARG A 101 -5.75 6.53 -11.35
N ILE A 102 -6.62 5.92 -10.55
CA ILE A 102 -7.22 6.58 -9.39
C ILE A 102 -6.12 7.01 -8.40
N ARG A 103 -5.17 6.13 -8.09
CA ARG A 103 -4.03 6.47 -7.24
C ARG A 103 -3.26 7.67 -7.74
N ASN A 104 -2.91 7.68 -9.04
CA ASN A 104 -2.14 8.77 -9.62
C ASN A 104 -2.89 10.10 -9.56
N ILE A 105 -4.20 10.10 -9.82
CA ILE A 105 -5.04 11.30 -9.69
C ILE A 105 -5.03 11.80 -8.25
N VAL A 106 -5.31 10.92 -7.28
CA VAL A 106 -5.38 11.31 -5.87
C VAL A 106 -4.02 11.79 -5.36
N LEU A 107 -2.93 11.06 -5.67
CA LEU A 107 -1.59 11.41 -5.19
C LEU A 107 -1.02 12.67 -5.85
N ALA A 108 -1.48 13.03 -7.05
CA ALA A 108 -1.09 14.26 -7.70
C ALA A 108 -1.74 15.51 -7.07
N GLU A 109 -2.89 15.34 -6.41
CA GLU A 109 -3.64 16.43 -5.76
C GLU A 109 -3.28 16.60 -4.26
N LEU A 110 -2.57 15.64 -3.66
CA LEU A 110 -2.14 15.69 -2.25
C LEU A 110 -0.71 16.21 -2.08
#